data_8de67959d3423cef160eef1f18a38573
#
_entry.id   8de67959d3423cef160eef1f18a38573
#
_cell.length_a   1.000
_cell.length_b   1.000
_cell.length_c   1.000
_cell.angle_alpha   90.00
_cell.angle_beta   90.00
_cell.angle_gamma   90.00
#
_symmetry.space_group_name_H-M   'P 1'
#
loop_
_entity.id
_entity.type
_entity.pdbx_description
1 polymer ?
#
loop_
_entity_poly.entity_id
_entity_poly.type
_entity_poly.pdbx_seq_one_letter_code
_entity_poly.pdbx_strand_id
1 'polypeptide(L)'
;MGLTRQLLGDQISINVGLNFGAVRTMYDLYVSGVPCDLLLLTRAQIDELDAAGCIVAGSIADVGHVKTGIAVRADTKANPDIHDAASLKTTLAGASSIYCPDMKQSTAGLHVLGMLKQLGIWDDVKNHISEHPNGATAMRMMDSSNDANSIGCTQVTEIIYTPSVRLVGLLPKEFELSTVYSIAVPKRSTEPEAAKAAIAKLCGDTNLSVRTAAGFDAT
;
A
#
# COMPACT_ATOMS: atom_id res chain seq x y z
N MET A 1 -6.98 -10.72 2.66
CA MET A 1 -7.19 -11.68 3.77
C MET A 1 -5.94 -12.50 4.15
N GLY A 2 -4.91 -12.54 3.32
CA GLY A 2 -3.79 -13.45 3.52
C GLY A 2 -2.82 -13.07 4.63
N LEU A 3 -2.24 -11.88 4.57
CA LEU A 3 -1.06 -11.55 5.38
C LEU A 3 -1.36 -11.39 6.86
N THR A 4 -2.42 -10.66 7.22
CA THR A 4 -2.75 -10.44 8.64
C THR A 4 -3.19 -11.74 9.30
N ARG A 5 -3.87 -12.64 8.58
CA ARG A 5 -4.23 -13.95 9.07
C ARG A 5 -2.99 -14.86 9.21
N GLN A 6 -2.06 -14.78 8.28
CA GLN A 6 -0.81 -15.54 8.31
C GLN A 6 0.17 -15.04 9.40
N LEU A 7 0.19 -13.73 9.65
CA LEU A 7 1.02 -13.11 10.70
C LEU A 7 0.46 -13.33 12.11
N LEU A 8 -0.86 -13.33 12.26
CA LEU A 8 -1.50 -13.55 13.56
C LEU A 8 -1.70 -15.03 13.89
N GLY A 9 -1.51 -15.92 12.90
CA GLY A 9 -1.49 -17.39 12.95
C GLY A 9 -2.04 -18.07 14.21
N ASP A 10 -2.16 -19.38 14.22
CA ASP A 10 -2.79 -20.24 15.23
C ASP A 10 -2.35 -20.08 16.71
N GLN A 11 -1.42 -19.16 17.00
CA GLN A 11 -0.89 -18.94 18.35
C GLN A 11 -1.58 -17.81 19.14
N ILE A 12 -2.48 -17.06 18.52
CA ILE A 12 -3.33 -16.10 19.22
C ILE A 12 -4.78 -16.59 19.07
N SER A 13 -5.39 -17.05 20.16
CA SER A 13 -6.80 -17.44 20.23
C SER A 13 -7.71 -16.20 20.17
N ILE A 14 -7.51 -15.31 19.19
CA ILE A 14 -8.28 -14.07 19.03
C ILE A 14 -8.98 -14.14 17.68
N ASN A 15 -10.30 -13.96 17.69
CA ASN A 15 -11.07 -13.74 16.47
C ASN A 15 -10.78 -12.32 15.96
N VAL A 16 -10.00 -12.19 14.88
CA VAL A 16 -9.68 -10.92 14.27
C VAL A 16 -10.64 -10.63 13.11
N GLY A 17 -11.58 -9.71 13.33
CA GLY A 17 -12.35 -9.10 12.25
C GLY A 17 -11.48 -8.06 11.53
N LEU A 18 -11.40 -8.14 10.20
CA LEU A 18 -10.53 -7.27 9.42
C LEU A 18 -11.36 -6.46 8.42
N ASN A 19 -11.22 -5.13 8.47
CA ASN A 19 -11.68 -4.22 7.43
C ASN A 19 -10.47 -3.72 6.64
N PHE A 20 -10.57 -3.76 5.31
CA PHE A 20 -9.51 -3.31 4.40
C PHE A 20 -10.03 -2.23 3.45
N GLY A 21 -9.20 -1.24 3.20
CA GLY A 21 -9.48 -0.19 2.25
C GLY A 21 -8.29 0.73 2.08
N ALA A 22 -8.45 1.77 1.25
CA ALA A 22 -7.49 2.86 1.21
C ALA A 22 -7.36 3.47 2.61
N VAL A 23 -6.15 3.85 3.01
CA VAL A 23 -5.88 4.34 4.38
C VAL A 23 -6.76 5.54 4.76
N ARG A 24 -7.07 6.44 3.81
CA ARG A 24 -7.99 7.55 4.05
C ARG A 24 -9.40 7.07 4.39
N THR A 25 -9.91 6.07 3.68
CA THR A 25 -11.22 5.47 3.97
C THR A 25 -11.25 4.84 5.37
N MET A 26 -10.18 4.13 5.76
CA MET A 26 -10.09 3.53 7.10
C MET A 26 -10.01 4.59 8.19
N TYR A 27 -9.26 5.66 7.96
CA TYR A 27 -9.20 6.82 8.84
C TYR A 27 -10.60 7.45 9.03
N ASP A 28 -11.31 7.72 7.93
CA ASP A 28 -12.65 8.34 7.95
C ASP A 28 -13.68 7.44 8.66
N LEU A 29 -13.62 6.12 8.46
CA LEU A 29 -14.44 5.16 9.19
C LEU A 29 -14.19 5.23 10.71
N TYR A 30 -12.92 5.31 11.12
CA TYR A 30 -12.59 5.49 12.51
C TYR A 30 -13.15 6.82 13.06
N VAL A 31 -12.91 7.92 12.37
CA VAL A 31 -13.38 9.25 12.81
C VAL A 31 -14.91 9.31 12.87
N SER A 32 -15.62 8.64 11.95
CA SER A 32 -17.09 8.55 11.95
C SER A 32 -17.68 7.70 13.09
N GLY A 33 -16.82 7.03 13.88
CA GLY A 33 -17.29 6.28 15.06
C GLY A 33 -17.36 4.76 14.87
N VAL A 34 -16.94 4.21 13.73
CA VAL A 34 -16.89 2.75 13.54
C VAL A 34 -15.95 2.13 14.58
N PRO A 35 -16.41 1.13 15.37
CA PRO A 35 -15.58 0.49 16.39
C PRO A 35 -14.40 -0.27 15.79
N CYS A 36 -13.24 -0.16 16.43
CA CYS A 36 -12.08 -1.00 16.12
C CYS A 36 -11.14 -1.04 17.32
N ASP A 37 -10.37 -2.12 17.44
CA ASP A 37 -9.39 -2.34 18.49
C ASP A 37 -7.96 -2.07 18.02
N LEU A 38 -7.75 -2.04 16.69
CA LEU A 38 -6.47 -1.73 16.05
C LEU A 38 -6.68 -0.84 14.83
N LEU A 39 -5.80 0.13 14.65
CA LEU A 39 -5.70 0.97 13.47
C LEU A 39 -4.34 0.75 12.82
N LEU A 40 -4.34 0.40 11.53
CA LEU A 40 -3.14 0.36 10.69
C LEU A 40 -3.33 1.39 9.57
N LEU A 41 -2.59 2.50 9.68
CA LEU A 41 -2.70 3.66 8.80
C LEU A 41 -1.30 4.15 8.43
N THR A 42 -1.19 5.24 7.67
CA THR A 42 0.11 5.91 7.53
C THR A 42 0.54 6.52 8.86
N ARG A 43 1.85 6.63 9.09
CA ARG A 43 2.38 7.24 10.31
C ARG A 43 1.81 8.64 10.55
N ALA A 44 1.73 9.45 9.51
CA ALA A 44 1.16 10.81 9.62
C ALA A 44 -0.29 10.81 10.12
N GLN A 45 -1.13 9.86 9.66
CA GLN A 45 -2.50 9.74 10.13
C GLN A 45 -2.58 9.24 11.58
N ILE A 46 -1.70 8.33 11.98
CA ILE A 46 -1.61 7.88 13.38
C ILE A 46 -1.17 9.04 14.27
N ASP A 47 -0.18 9.84 13.85
CA ASP A 47 0.29 11.01 14.61
C ASP A 47 -0.82 12.07 14.75
N GLU A 48 -1.63 12.29 13.71
CA GLU A 48 -2.80 13.17 13.76
C GLU A 48 -3.82 12.69 14.80
N LEU A 49 -4.12 11.41 14.83
CA LEU A 49 -5.03 10.82 15.81
C LEU A 49 -4.47 10.83 17.23
N ASP A 50 -3.16 10.64 17.38
CA ASP A 50 -2.48 10.72 18.68
C ASP A 50 -2.51 12.15 19.23
N ALA A 51 -2.20 13.15 18.40
CA ALA A 51 -2.30 14.56 18.74
C ALA A 51 -3.74 14.98 19.12
N ALA A 52 -4.76 14.36 18.50
CA ALA A 52 -6.17 14.52 18.86
C ALA A 52 -6.55 13.75 20.14
N GLY A 53 -5.61 13.05 20.76
CA GLY A 53 -5.86 12.28 21.97
C GLY A 53 -6.67 11.02 21.77
N CYS A 54 -6.72 10.49 20.55
CA CYS A 54 -7.51 9.32 20.17
C CYS A 54 -6.78 7.98 20.33
N ILE A 55 -5.47 7.99 20.57
CA ILE A 55 -4.61 6.80 20.65
C ILE A 55 -4.21 6.53 22.10
N VAL A 56 -4.07 5.27 22.46
CA VAL A 56 -3.52 4.84 23.75
C VAL A 56 -2.03 5.15 23.79
N ALA A 57 -1.60 5.90 24.79
CA ALA A 57 -0.18 6.29 24.94
C ALA A 57 0.75 5.06 24.91
N GLY A 58 1.83 5.13 24.14
CA GLY A 58 2.83 4.08 24.03
C GLY A 58 2.39 2.85 23.22
N SER A 59 1.24 2.90 22.51
CA SER A 59 0.77 1.79 21.69
C SER A 59 1.15 1.90 20.21
N ILE A 60 1.77 3.00 19.78
CA ILE A 60 2.17 3.19 18.38
C ILE A 60 3.41 2.36 18.09
N ALA A 61 3.36 1.59 17.02
CA ALA A 61 4.52 0.89 16.47
C ALA A 61 4.55 0.96 14.96
N ASP A 62 5.74 1.10 14.38
CA ASP A 62 5.91 1.09 12.93
C ASP A 62 5.94 -0.34 12.42
N VAL A 63 5.12 -0.63 11.41
CA VAL A 63 5.09 -1.92 10.72
C VAL A 63 6.25 -2.02 9.72
N GLY A 64 6.54 -0.90 9.07
CA GLY A 64 7.63 -0.76 8.12
C GLY A 64 7.36 0.31 7.06
N HIS A 65 8.33 0.48 6.19
CA HIS A 65 8.24 1.37 5.03
C HIS A 65 7.71 0.61 3.81
N VAL A 66 6.84 1.23 3.04
CA VAL A 66 6.37 0.68 1.76
C VAL A 66 6.71 1.66 0.65
N LYS A 67 7.43 1.17 -0.35
CA LYS A 67 7.79 1.94 -1.55
C LYS A 67 6.78 1.73 -2.66
N THR A 68 6.77 2.66 -3.61
CA THR A 68 6.00 2.55 -4.84
C THR A 68 6.85 1.88 -5.92
N GLY A 69 6.21 1.03 -6.72
CA GLY A 69 6.88 0.30 -7.78
C GLY A 69 6.03 0.18 -9.05
N ILE A 70 6.66 -0.36 -10.07
CA ILE A 70 6.05 -0.69 -11.35
C ILE A 70 5.78 -2.18 -11.41
N ALA A 71 4.60 -2.54 -11.89
CA ALA A 71 4.15 -3.90 -12.10
C ALA A 71 3.76 -4.17 -13.54
N VAL A 72 3.87 -5.42 -13.94
CA VAL A 72 3.32 -5.97 -15.18
C VAL A 72 2.54 -7.24 -14.86
N ARG A 73 1.73 -7.70 -15.77
CA ARG A 73 1.07 -9.00 -15.63
C ARG A 73 2.12 -10.11 -15.52
N ALA A 74 1.88 -11.10 -14.67
CA ALA A 74 2.83 -12.18 -14.42
C ALA A 74 3.03 -13.10 -15.64
N ASP A 75 2.03 -13.19 -16.52
CA ASP A 75 2.04 -14.02 -17.73
C ASP A 75 2.78 -13.35 -18.92
N THR A 76 3.10 -12.06 -18.82
CA THR A 76 3.87 -11.38 -19.86
C THR A 76 5.37 -11.63 -19.73
N LYS A 77 6.06 -11.75 -20.86
CA LYS A 77 7.52 -11.74 -20.91
C LYS A 77 8.13 -10.33 -20.89
N ALA A 78 7.30 -9.29 -20.94
CA ALA A 78 7.76 -7.91 -20.90
C ALA A 78 8.56 -7.66 -19.61
N ASN A 79 9.73 -7.06 -19.76
CA ASN A 79 10.53 -6.58 -18.65
C ASN A 79 10.93 -5.13 -18.95
N PRO A 80 9.97 -4.19 -18.77
CA PRO A 80 10.21 -2.80 -19.14
C PRO A 80 11.35 -2.21 -18.31
N ASP A 81 12.12 -1.36 -18.95
CA ASP A 81 13.22 -0.64 -18.31
C ASP A 81 12.69 0.56 -17.55
N ILE A 82 13.04 0.66 -16.26
CA ILE A 82 12.61 1.72 -15.35
C ILE A 82 13.77 2.22 -14.46
N HIS A 83 15.03 2.00 -14.87
CA HIS A 83 16.18 2.26 -14.00
C HIS A 83 16.45 3.76 -13.74
N ASP A 84 15.95 4.64 -14.61
CA ASP A 84 16.06 6.10 -14.50
C ASP A 84 14.80 6.81 -15.05
N ALA A 85 14.76 8.15 -14.97
CA ALA A 85 13.65 8.94 -15.44
C ALA A 85 13.37 8.77 -16.93
N ALA A 86 14.41 8.63 -17.76
CA ALA A 86 14.25 8.55 -19.21
C ALA A 86 13.65 7.20 -19.62
N SER A 87 14.13 6.10 -19.04
CA SER A 87 13.61 4.76 -19.28
C SER A 87 12.20 4.61 -18.71
N LEU A 88 11.94 5.12 -17.49
CA LEU A 88 10.60 5.15 -16.90
C LEU A 88 9.61 5.95 -17.77
N LYS A 89 10.02 7.14 -18.25
CA LYS A 89 9.24 7.95 -19.18
C LYS A 89 8.85 7.17 -20.43
N THR A 90 9.82 6.52 -21.06
CA THR A 90 9.61 5.74 -22.29
C THR A 90 8.66 4.57 -22.03
N THR A 91 8.85 3.86 -20.93
CA THR A 91 8.01 2.74 -20.51
C THR A 91 6.55 3.18 -20.30
N LEU A 92 6.33 4.27 -19.53
CA LEU A 92 4.97 4.74 -19.24
C LEU A 92 4.29 5.35 -20.47
N ALA A 93 5.02 6.08 -21.31
CA ALA A 93 4.47 6.66 -22.54
C ALA A 93 4.10 5.58 -23.58
N GLY A 94 4.81 4.44 -23.57
CA GLY A 94 4.54 3.30 -24.47
C GLY A 94 3.47 2.34 -23.96
N ALA A 95 2.97 2.51 -22.74
CA ALA A 95 1.95 1.62 -22.18
C ALA A 95 0.58 1.84 -22.85
N SER A 96 -0.12 0.75 -23.12
CA SER A 96 -1.51 0.81 -23.61
C SER A 96 -2.48 1.27 -22.53
N SER A 97 -2.20 0.93 -21.26
CA SER A 97 -2.97 1.36 -20.09
C SER A 97 -2.05 1.41 -18.86
N ILE A 98 -2.27 2.42 -18.00
CA ILE A 98 -1.58 2.58 -16.72
C ILE A 98 -2.60 2.44 -15.60
N TYR A 99 -2.49 1.34 -14.84
CA TYR A 99 -3.37 1.04 -13.72
C TYR A 99 -2.78 1.61 -12.43
N CYS A 100 -3.54 2.43 -11.74
CA CYS A 100 -3.09 3.09 -10.51
C CYS A 100 -4.24 3.32 -9.52
N PRO A 101 -3.96 3.57 -8.23
CA PRO A 101 -4.98 3.99 -7.28
C PRO A 101 -5.46 5.40 -7.56
N ASP A 102 -6.59 5.77 -6.94
CA ASP A 102 -7.24 7.08 -7.02
C ASP A 102 -6.22 8.23 -6.88
N MET A 103 -6.13 9.05 -7.91
CA MET A 103 -5.15 10.14 -8.02
C MET A 103 -5.55 11.40 -7.23
N LYS A 104 -6.67 11.38 -6.51
CA LYS A 104 -7.15 12.51 -5.69
C LYS A 104 -7.06 12.21 -4.19
N GLN A 105 -7.22 10.94 -3.79
CA GLN A 105 -7.36 10.57 -2.38
C GLN A 105 -6.30 9.57 -1.91
N SER A 106 -5.72 8.78 -2.81
CA SER A 106 -4.67 7.82 -2.46
C SER A 106 -3.29 8.47 -2.47
N THR A 107 -2.48 8.20 -1.44
CA THR A 107 -1.08 8.66 -1.38
C THR A 107 -0.29 8.24 -2.61
N ALA A 108 -0.39 6.96 -3.01
CA ALA A 108 0.31 6.46 -4.19
C ALA A 108 -0.28 7.05 -5.49
N GLY A 109 -1.60 7.25 -5.58
CA GLY A 109 -2.23 7.85 -6.75
C GLY A 109 -1.83 9.30 -6.96
N LEU A 110 -1.84 10.11 -5.89
CA LEU A 110 -1.34 11.49 -5.91
C LEU A 110 0.12 11.55 -6.36
N HIS A 111 0.94 10.62 -5.89
CA HIS A 111 2.34 10.51 -6.28
C HIS A 111 2.49 10.16 -7.76
N VAL A 112 1.74 9.18 -8.26
CA VAL A 112 1.74 8.81 -9.68
C VAL A 112 1.38 9.99 -10.57
N LEU A 113 0.33 10.75 -10.20
CA LEU A 113 -0.04 11.97 -10.94
C LEU A 113 1.09 13.00 -10.94
N GLY A 114 1.73 13.23 -9.80
CA GLY A 114 2.87 14.14 -9.68
C GLY A 114 4.05 13.70 -10.56
N MET A 115 4.39 12.43 -10.53
CA MET A 115 5.44 11.81 -11.34
C MET A 115 5.18 11.96 -12.84
N LEU A 116 3.97 11.66 -13.32
CA LEU A 116 3.60 11.79 -14.73
C LEU A 116 3.71 13.23 -15.21
N LYS A 117 3.34 14.21 -14.37
CA LYS A 117 3.51 15.64 -14.65
C LYS A 117 4.99 16.04 -14.68
N GLN A 118 5.79 15.57 -13.74
CA GLN A 118 7.22 15.86 -13.66
C GLN A 118 7.99 15.24 -14.84
N LEU A 119 7.60 14.04 -15.30
CA LEU A 119 8.11 13.42 -16.52
C LEU A 119 7.67 14.13 -17.80
N GLY A 120 6.69 15.04 -17.71
CA GLY A 120 6.15 15.80 -18.85
C GLY A 120 5.36 14.95 -19.85
N ILE A 121 4.73 13.85 -19.38
CA ILE A 121 3.94 12.94 -20.23
C ILE A 121 2.45 12.88 -19.82
N TRP A 122 2.04 13.66 -18.84
CA TRP A 122 0.64 13.60 -18.38
C TRP A 122 -0.38 13.75 -19.51
N ASP A 123 -0.17 14.74 -20.38
CA ASP A 123 -1.12 15.00 -21.48
C ASP A 123 -1.15 13.90 -22.54
N ASP A 124 -0.06 13.16 -22.70
CA ASP A 124 0.07 12.04 -23.62
C ASP A 124 -0.63 10.78 -23.09
N VAL A 125 -0.56 10.54 -21.75
CA VAL A 125 -1.03 9.28 -21.15
C VAL A 125 -2.34 9.38 -20.39
N LYS A 126 -2.87 10.59 -20.12
CA LYS A 126 -4.08 10.77 -19.29
C LYS A 126 -5.31 9.99 -19.76
N ASN A 127 -5.43 9.74 -21.07
CA ASN A 127 -6.51 8.95 -21.64
C ASN A 127 -6.27 7.43 -21.54
N HIS A 128 -5.07 7.01 -21.14
CA HIS A 128 -4.67 5.63 -20.91
C HIS A 128 -4.64 5.27 -19.42
N ILE A 129 -5.01 6.22 -18.55
CA ILE A 129 -5.06 5.97 -17.10
C ILE A 129 -6.31 5.18 -16.74
N SER A 130 -6.10 4.08 -16.03
CA SER A 130 -7.14 3.28 -15.39
C SER A 130 -7.05 3.47 -13.87
N GLU A 131 -7.86 4.40 -13.36
CA GLU A 131 -7.87 4.80 -11.94
C GLU A 131 -8.84 3.93 -11.14
N HIS A 132 -8.43 3.46 -9.97
CA HIS A 132 -9.20 2.56 -9.11
C HIS A 132 -9.18 3.02 -7.64
N PRO A 133 -10.13 2.60 -6.79
CA PRO A 133 -10.23 3.08 -5.40
C PRO A 133 -8.97 2.83 -4.55
N ASN A 134 -8.18 1.81 -4.87
CA ASN A 134 -6.91 1.48 -4.21
C ASN A 134 -6.03 0.65 -5.16
N GLY A 135 -4.74 0.52 -4.83
CA GLY A 135 -3.79 -0.17 -5.68
C GLY A 135 -4.04 -1.67 -5.81
N ALA A 136 -4.52 -2.34 -4.75
CA ALA A 136 -4.87 -3.76 -4.83
C ALA A 136 -6.02 -4.00 -5.83
N THR A 137 -6.98 -3.08 -5.92
CA THR A 137 -8.03 -3.14 -6.93
C THR A 137 -7.47 -2.83 -8.32
N ALA A 138 -6.58 -1.82 -8.44
CA ALA A 138 -5.91 -1.51 -9.70
C ALA A 138 -5.15 -2.73 -10.26
N MET A 139 -4.39 -3.43 -9.41
CA MET A 139 -3.65 -4.62 -9.82
C MET A 139 -4.56 -5.76 -10.28
N ARG A 140 -5.65 -6.03 -9.56
CA ARG A 140 -6.63 -7.04 -9.99
C ARG A 140 -7.31 -6.68 -11.32
N MET A 141 -7.60 -5.40 -11.54
CA MET A 141 -8.22 -4.95 -12.80
C MET A 141 -7.25 -5.02 -13.96
N MET A 142 -5.96 -4.72 -13.73
CA MET A 142 -4.89 -4.92 -14.72
C MET A 142 -4.78 -6.39 -15.13
N ASP A 143 -4.80 -7.31 -14.16
CA ASP A 143 -4.81 -8.74 -14.43
C ASP A 143 -5.99 -9.14 -15.32
N SER A 144 -7.19 -8.67 -14.98
CA SER A 144 -8.42 -9.01 -15.70
C SER A 144 -8.52 -8.40 -17.11
N SER A 145 -7.66 -7.43 -17.44
CA SER A 145 -7.73 -6.69 -18.72
C SER A 145 -7.30 -7.51 -19.94
N ASN A 146 -6.55 -8.60 -19.74
CA ASN A 146 -5.88 -9.38 -20.79
C ASN A 146 -4.94 -8.55 -21.71
N ASP A 147 -4.57 -7.34 -21.29
CA ASP A 147 -3.69 -6.44 -22.02
C ASP A 147 -2.22 -6.67 -21.60
N ALA A 148 -1.45 -7.27 -22.50
CA ALA A 148 -0.04 -7.62 -22.24
C ALA A 148 0.89 -6.40 -22.14
N ASN A 149 0.45 -5.22 -22.63
CA ASN A 149 1.23 -3.98 -22.60
C ASN A 149 0.73 -3.00 -21.51
N SER A 150 -0.07 -3.48 -20.58
CA SER A 150 -0.51 -2.70 -19.42
C SER A 150 0.58 -2.61 -18.35
N ILE A 151 0.64 -1.47 -17.69
CA ILE A 151 1.55 -1.17 -16.58
C ILE A 151 0.73 -0.88 -15.32
N GLY A 152 1.14 -1.45 -14.20
CA GLY A 152 0.65 -1.10 -12.87
C GLY A 152 1.62 -0.17 -12.15
N CYS A 153 1.12 0.84 -11.46
CA CYS A 153 1.94 1.72 -10.63
C CYS A 153 1.26 1.95 -9.28
N THR A 154 1.77 1.31 -8.24
CA THR A 154 1.23 1.42 -6.88
C THR A 154 2.25 0.97 -5.84
N GLN A 155 1.84 0.86 -4.58
CA GLN A 155 2.69 0.37 -3.51
C GLN A 155 3.05 -1.10 -3.68
N VAL A 156 4.31 -1.44 -3.34
CA VAL A 156 4.87 -2.79 -3.52
C VAL A 156 4.05 -3.85 -2.80
N THR A 157 3.51 -3.55 -1.61
CA THR A 157 2.65 -4.46 -0.85
C THR A 157 1.41 -4.89 -1.63
N GLU A 158 0.81 -3.97 -2.40
CA GLU A 158 -0.38 -4.24 -3.21
C GLU A 158 -0.04 -5.04 -4.47
N ILE A 159 1.16 -4.82 -5.03
CA ILE A 159 1.69 -5.60 -6.15
C ILE A 159 1.95 -7.05 -5.71
N ILE A 160 2.72 -7.23 -4.63
CA ILE A 160 3.07 -8.57 -4.11
C ILE A 160 1.82 -9.35 -3.67
N TYR A 161 0.82 -8.66 -3.12
CA TYR A 161 -0.43 -9.29 -2.69
C TYR A 161 -1.29 -9.83 -3.84
N THR A 162 -1.03 -9.39 -5.08
CA THR A 162 -1.81 -9.80 -6.26
C THR A 162 -1.03 -10.85 -7.07
N PRO A 163 -1.35 -12.17 -6.95
CA PRO A 163 -0.51 -13.24 -7.51
C PRO A 163 -0.31 -13.20 -9.01
N SER A 164 -1.26 -12.61 -9.74
CA SER A 164 -1.28 -12.54 -11.21
C SER A 164 -0.53 -11.34 -11.78
N VAL A 165 0.10 -10.53 -10.92
CA VAL A 165 0.98 -9.45 -11.33
C VAL A 165 2.40 -9.65 -10.76
N ARG A 166 3.38 -9.09 -11.43
CA ARG A 166 4.79 -9.19 -11.07
C ARG A 166 5.38 -7.79 -10.89
N LEU A 167 6.09 -7.60 -9.78
CA LEU A 167 6.90 -6.40 -9.58
C LEU A 167 8.05 -6.39 -10.60
N VAL A 168 8.16 -5.32 -11.38
CA VAL A 168 9.30 -5.03 -12.24
C VAL A 168 10.45 -4.46 -11.43
N GLY A 169 10.15 -3.47 -10.60
CA GLY A 169 11.09 -2.80 -9.73
C GLY A 169 10.46 -1.61 -9.01
N LEU A 170 11.22 -1.00 -8.13
CA LEU A 170 10.87 0.25 -7.47
C LEU A 170 10.97 1.41 -8.46
N LEU A 171 10.27 2.50 -8.20
CA LEU A 171 10.47 3.73 -8.94
C LEU A 171 11.92 4.21 -8.79
N PRO A 172 12.51 4.86 -9.82
CA PRO A 172 13.82 5.49 -9.71
C PRO A 172 13.89 6.43 -8.50
N LYS A 173 15.08 6.59 -7.94
CA LYS A 173 15.30 7.34 -6.68
C LYS A 173 14.71 8.76 -6.70
N GLU A 174 14.72 9.42 -7.84
CA GLU A 174 14.15 10.76 -8.02
C GLU A 174 12.61 10.80 -7.93
N PHE A 175 11.97 9.65 -8.10
CA PHE A 175 10.52 9.43 -7.94
C PHE A 175 10.20 8.48 -6.79
N GLU A 176 11.15 8.21 -5.91
CA GLU A 176 10.91 7.33 -4.77
C GLU A 176 9.84 7.95 -3.85
N LEU A 177 8.81 7.17 -3.58
CA LEU A 177 7.90 7.42 -2.48
C LEU A 177 8.03 6.28 -1.48
N SER A 178 8.39 6.61 -0.25
CA SER A 178 8.44 5.67 0.87
C SER A 178 7.44 6.12 1.92
N THR A 179 6.43 5.30 2.16
CA THR A 179 5.37 5.57 3.13
C THR A 179 5.56 4.70 4.36
N VAL A 180 5.68 5.30 5.54
CA VAL A 180 5.68 4.58 6.81
C VAL A 180 4.25 4.18 7.16
N TYR A 181 4.02 2.90 7.40
CA TYR A 181 2.80 2.39 7.98
C TYR A 181 2.99 2.08 9.46
N SER A 182 2.08 2.58 10.27
CA SER A 182 2.09 2.38 11.71
C SER A 182 0.79 1.77 12.17
N ILE A 183 0.87 1.02 13.26
CA ILE A 183 -0.27 0.41 13.92
C ILE A 183 -0.38 0.98 15.34
N ALA A 184 -1.62 1.18 15.81
CA ALA A 184 -1.88 1.72 17.12
C ALA A 184 -3.18 1.20 17.72
N VAL A 185 -3.30 1.28 19.05
CA VAL A 185 -4.53 0.97 19.78
C VAL A 185 -5.35 2.25 19.97
N PRO A 186 -6.56 2.36 19.43
CA PRO A 186 -7.43 3.52 19.70
C PRO A 186 -7.94 3.52 21.13
N LYS A 187 -8.12 4.70 21.76
CA LYS A 187 -8.63 4.81 23.16
C LYS A 187 -10.02 4.22 23.38
N ARG A 188 -10.79 4.09 22.31
CA ARG A 188 -12.13 3.47 22.37
C ARG A 188 -12.11 1.96 22.11
N SER A 189 -10.93 1.34 22.05
CA SER A 189 -10.81 -0.12 21.99
C SER A 189 -11.48 -0.79 23.18
N THR A 190 -12.20 -1.86 22.92
CA THR A 190 -12.80 -2.72 23.95
C THR A 190 -11.84 -3.83 24.40
N GLU A 191 -10.78 -4.08 23.63
CA GLU A 191 -9.79 -5.14 23.86
C GLU A 191 -8.33 -4.61 23.81
N PRO A 192 -7.98 -3.57 24.62
CA PRO A 192 -6.69 -2.89 24.44
C PRO A 192 -5.48 -3.78 24.73
N GLU A 193 -5.55 -4.74 25.66
CA GLU A 193 -4.43 -5.63 25.97
C GLU A 193 -4.23 -6.68 24.87
N ALA A 194 -5.30 -7.22 24.32
CA ALA A 194 -5.24 -8.11 23.16
C ALA A 194 -4.68 -7.38 21.93
N ALA A 195 -5.07 -6.13 21.72
CA ALA A 195 -4.57 -5.28 20.65
C ALA A 195 -3.06 -5.00 20.81
N LYS A 196 -2.59 -4.66 22.01
CA LYS A 196 -1.13 -4.49 22.27
C LYS A 196 -0.34 -5.77 22.03
N ALA A 197 -0.87 -6.93 22.43
CA ALA A 197 -0.23 -8.22 22.16
C ALA A 197 -0.13 -8.50 20.66
N ALA A 198 -1.16 -8.16 19.89
CA ALA A 198 -1.15 -8.27 18.43
C ALA A 198 -0.11 -7.34 17.79
N ILE A 199 0.03 -6.09 18.27
CA ILE A 199 1.06 -5.15 17.82
C ILE A 199 2.46 -5.72 18.09
N ALA A 200 2.73 -6.17 19.32
CA ALA A 200 4.02 -6.73 19.70
C ALA A 200 4.40 -7.93 18.81
N LYS A 201 3.43 -8.78 18.48
CA LYS A 201 3.65 -9.90 17.56
C LYS A 201 3.88 -9.43 16.14
N LEU A 202 3.05 -8.54 15.62
CA LEU A 202 3.15 -8.07 14.22
C LEU A 202 4.46 -7.31 13.97
N CYS A 203 4.84 -6.41 14.88
CA CYS A 203 6.00 -5.53 14.73
C CYS A 203 7.29 -6.13 15.29
N GLY A 204 7.23 -7.25 16.04
CA GLY A 204 8.40 -7.90 16.60
C GLY A 204 9.35 -8.49 15.56
N ASP A 205 10.62 -8.70 15.95
CA ASP A 205 11.70 -9.17 15.08
C ASP A 205 11.41 -10.55 14.49
N THR A 206 10.72 -11.42 15.23
CA THR A 206 10.31 -12.75 14.76
C THR A 206 9.46 -12.73 13.49
N ASN A 207 8.78 -11.64 13.23
CA ASN A 207 7.94 -11.45 12.03
C ASN A 207 8.55 -10.51 11.00
N LEU A 208 9.80 -10.09 11.17
CA LEU A 208 10.48 -9.22 10.21
C LEU A 208 10.53 -9.83 8.81
N SER A 209 10.92 -11.10 8.70
CA SER A 209 10.99 -11.81 7.41
C SER A 209 9.62 -11.86 6.70
N VAL A 210 8.53 -12.01 7.47
CA VAL A 210 7.18 -12.06 6.92
C VAL A 210 6.77 -10.66 6.42
N ARG A 211 7.08 -9.60 7.17
CA ARG A 211 6.83 -8.22 6.73
C ARG A 211 7.63 -7.88 5.47
N THR A 212 8.92 -8.25 5.43
CA THR A 212 9.77 -8.05 4.26
C THR A 212 9.24 -8.79 3.03
N ALA A 213 8.85 -10.05 3.19
CA ALA A 213 8.23 -10.83 2.10
C ALA A 213 6.92 -10.22 1.60
N ALA A 214 6.24 -9.46 2.45
CA ALA A 214 5.03 -8.72 2.11
C ALA A 214 5.29 -7.35 1.47
N GLY A 215 6.54 -6.93 1.33
CA GLY A 215 6.93 -5.65 0.73
C GLY A 215 7.10 -4.50 1.71
N PHE A 216 7.23 -4.79 3.02
CA PHE A 216 7.62 -3.78 4.01
C PHE A 216 9.15 -3.83 4.20
N ASP A 217 9.82 -2.72 3.95
CA ASP A 217 11.21 -2.55 4.35
C ASP A 217 11.29 -2.35 5.87
N ALA A 218 12.40 -2.77 6.49
CA ALA A 218 12.66 -2.52 7.90
C ALA A 218 12.73 -1.01 8.20
N THR A 219 12.23 -0.63 9.35
CA THR A 219 12.37 0.73 9.90
C THR A 219 13.73 0.92 10.51
#